data_78e0402ebc1259131a7b206a38c58681
#
_entry.id   78e0402ebc1259131a7b206a38c58681
#
_cell.length_a   1.000
_cell.length_b   1.000
_cell.length_c   1.000
_cell.angle_alpha   90.00
_cell.angle_beta   90.00
_cell.angle_gamma   90.00
#
_symmetry.space_group_name_H-M   'P 1'
#
loop_
_entity.id
_entity.type
_entity.pdbx_description
1 polymer ?
#
loop_
_entity_poly.entity_id
_entity_poly.type
_entity_poly.pdbx_seq_one_letter_code
_entity_poly.pdbx_strand_id
1 'polypeptide(L)'
;MEEDIDYWVQLALIDLESARKSLQGESYLHCIFGCQQALEKRIKAILVQATNQAPPRMHNLVRLATLAGLTLQPEQESLLSKLSLEYIEMRYPEELATVADLNDRSTAEIHLEQTEELYRWLEAQRK
;
A
#
# COMPACT_ATOMS: atom_id res chain seq x y z
N MET A 1 12.90 -5.96 18.23
CA MET A 1 12.74 -5.69 16.78
C MET A 1 11.84 -6.68 16.05
N GLU A 2 11.92 -7.96 16.38
CA GLU A 2 10.98 -8.93 15.81
C GLU A 2 9.52 -8.55 16.13
N GLU A 3 9.27 -8.06 17.32
CA GLU A 3 7.94 -7.64 17.74
C GLU A 3 7.44 -6.47 16.88
N ASP A 4 8.33 -5.55 16.53
CA ASP A 4 7.97 -4.42 15.68
C ASP A 4 7.67 -4.86 14.25
N ILE A 5 8.46 -5.82 13.74
CA ILE A 5 8.24 -6.38 12.40
C ILE A 5 6.88 -7.06 12.35
N ASP A 6 6.58 -7.93 13.33
CA ASP A 6 5.30 -8.63 13.39
C ASP A 6 4.13 -7.65 13.52
N TYR A 7 4.31 -6.59 14.29
CA TYR A 7 3.29 -5.55 14.43
C TYR A 7 2.93 -4.93 13.08
N TRP A 8 3.96 -4.52 12.30
CA TRP A 8 3.73 -3.94 10.99
C TRP A 8 3.10 -4.93 10.01
N VAL A 9 3.54 -6.20 10.04
CA VAL A 9 2.96 -7.25 9.20
C VAL A 9 1.49 -7.45 9.54
N GLN A 10 1.13 -7.50 10.82
CA GLN A 10 -0.26 -7.68 11.23
C GLN A 10 -1.13 -6.49 10.79
N LEU A 11 -0.63 -5.27 10.95
CA LEU A 11 -1.35 -4.08 10.49
C LEU A 11 -1.57 -4.11 8.98
N ALA A 12 -0.54 -4.54 8.24
CA ALA A 12 -0.64 -4.66 6.79
C ALA A 12 -1.72 -5.66 6.38
N LEU A 13 -1.78 -6.80 7.05
CA LEU A 13 -2.80 -7.83 6.76
C LEU A 13 -4.21 -7.33 7.09
N ILE A 14 -4.36 -6.60 8.18
CA ILE A 14 -5.64 -6.00 8.55
C ILE A 14 -6.11 -5.05 7.44
N ASP A 15 -5.21 -4.21 6.94
CA ASP A 15 -5.55 -3.26 5.89
C ASP A 15 -5.87 -3.96 4.57
N LEU A 16 -5.13 -5.02 4.24
CA LEU A 16 -5.39 -5.79 3.02
C LEU A 16 -6.77 -6.46 3.09
N GLU A 17 -7.12 -7.05 4.23
CA GLU A 17 -8.43 -7.64 4.44
C GLU A 17 -9.52 -6.58 4.41
N SER A 18 -9.27 -5.40 4.98
CA SER A 18 -10.18 -4.27 4.93
C SER A 18 -10.44 -3.83 3.48
N ALA A 19 -9.40 -3.83 2.65
CA ALA A 19 -9.55 -3.50 1.23
C ALA A 19 -10.47 -4.50 0.52
N ARG A 20 -10.29 -5.80 0.79
CA ARG A 20 -11.14 -6.85 0.22
C ARG A 20 -12.59 -6.68 0.63
N LYS A 21 -12.83 -6.42 1.91
CA LYS A 21 -14.19 -6.21 2.43
C LYS A 21 -14.82 -4.95 1.87
N SER A 22 -14.04 -3.90 1.70
CA SER A 22 -14.52 -2.66 1.12
C SER A 22 -14.98 -2.86 -0.33
N LEU A 23 -14.24 -3.67 -1.10
CA LEU A 23 -14.65 -3.99 -2.46
C LEU A 23 -15.98 -4.75 -2.47
N GLN A 24 -16.13 -5.76 -1.60
CA GLN A 24 -17.36 -6.53 -1.47
C GLN A 24 -18.54 -5.66 -1.06
N GLY A 25 -18.29 -4.67 -0.19
CA GLY A 25 -19.29 -3.74 0.30
C GLY A 25 -19.52 -2.54 -0.59
N GLU A 26 -18.93 -2.54 -1.78
CA GLU A 26 -19.09 -1.46 -2.76
C GLU A 26 -18.53 -0.10 -2.27
N SER A 27 -17.58 -0.15 -1.35
CA SER A 27 -16.88 1.04 -0.86
C SER A 27 -15.54 1.14 -1.61
N TYR A 28 -15.59 1.60 -2.84
CA TYR A 28 -14.46 1.52 -3.76
C TYR A 28 -13.28 2.41 -3.36
N LEU A 29 -13.55 3.64 -2.93
CA LEU A 29 -12.49 4.52 -2.43
C LEU A 29 -11.79 3.93 -1.23
N HIS A 30 -12.54 3.33 -0.31
CA HIS A 30 -11.96 2.69 0.87
C HIS A 30 -11.14 1.47 0.50
N CYS A 31 -11.54 0.75 -0.56
CA CYS A 31 -10.74 -0.35 -1.08
C CYS A 31 -9.37 0.15 -1.56
N ILE A 32 -9.35 1.20 -2.36
CA ILE A 32 -8.12 1.78 -2.89
C ILE A 32 -7.24 2.32 -1.76
N PHE A 33 -7.84 3.00 -0.79
CA PHE A 33 -7.13 3.50 0.37
C PHE A 33 -6.50 2.35 1.17
N GLY A 34 -7.27 1.26 1.36
CA GLY A 34 -6.76 0.06 2.04
C GLY A 34 -5.58 -0.56 1.32
N CYS A 35 -5.59 -0.56 -0.02
CA CYS A 35 -4.47 -1.06 -0.82
C CYS A 35 -3.19 -0.27 -0.52
N GLN A 36 -3.28 1.06 -0.53
CA GLN A 36 -2.15 1.92 -0.22
C GLN A 36 -1.62 1.65 1.19
N GLN A 37 -2.52 1.60 2.17
CA GLN A 37 -2.16 1.37 3.57
C GLN A 37 -1.50 0.01 3.78
N ALA A 38 -2.03 -1.03 3.14
CA ALA A 38 -1.48 -2.38 3.25
C ALA A 38 -0.05 -2.44 2.73
N LEU A 39 0.20 -1.86 1.55
CA LEU A 39 1.54 -1.85 0.96
C LEU A 39 2.50 -0.99 1.77
N GLU A 40 2.05 0.17 2.24
CA GLU A 40 2.88 1.03 3.08
C GLU A 40 3.37 0.28 4.32
N LYS A 41 2.47 -0.37 5.03
CA LYS A 41 2.81 -1.08 6.27
C LYS A 41 3.66 -2.31 6.01
N ARG A 42 3.40 -3.01 4.90
CA ARG A 42 4.22 -4.18 4.56
C ARG A 42 5.64 -3.78 4.20
N ILE A 43 5.82 -2.67 3.47
CA ILE A 43 7.14 -2.13 3.15
C ILE A 43 7.84 -1.66 4.44
N LYS A 44 7.10 -1.02 5.34
CA LYS A 44 7.67 -0.59 6.63
C LYS A 44 8.18 -1.78 7.45
N ALA A 45 7.49 -2.92 7.40
CA ALA A 45 7.98 -4.13 8.06
C ALA A 45 9.34 -4.56 7.50
N ILE A 46 9.48 -4.54 6.17
CA ILE A 46 10.75 -4.87 5.51
C ILE A 46 11.83 -3.87 5.90
N LEU A 47 11.49 -2.58 5.94
CA LEU A 47 12.41 -1.52 6.32
C LEU A 47 12.93 -1.70 7.73
N VAL A 48 12.06 -2.01 8.68
CA VAL A 48 12.47 -2.28 10.07
C VAL A 48 13.41 -3.49 10.12
N GLN A 49 13.10 -4.55 9.37
CA GLN A 49 13.93 -5.73 9.30
C GLN A 49 15.32 -5.42 8.72
N ALA A 50 15.37 -4.58 7.70
CA ALA A 50 16.62 -4.24 7.01
C ALA A 50 17.49 -3.26 7.81
N THR A 51 16.88 -2.30 8.51
CA THR A 51 17.61 -1.21 9.16
C THR A 51 17.69 -1.34 10.67
N ASN A 52 16.86 -2.17 11.27
CA ASN A 52 16.71 -2.30 12.72
C ASN A 52 16.35 -0.97 13.38
N GLN A 53 15.63 -0.13 12.68
CA GLN A 53 15.19 1.18 13.14
C GLN A 53 13.71 1.39 12.83
N ALA A 54 13.06 2.25 13.59
CA ALA A 54 11.67 2.61 13.33
C ALA A 54 11.55 3.24 11.93
N PRO A 55 10.49 2.92 11.18
CA PRO A 55 10.31 3.50 9.85
C PRO A 55 10.01 4.99 9.95
N PRO A 56 10.45 5.79 8.96
CA PRO A 56 10.14 7.21 8.95
C PRO A 56 8.64 7.44 8.76
N ARG A 57 8.17 8.58 9.23
CA ARG A 57 6.77 8.98 9.07
C ARG A 57 6.58 9.59 7.69
N MET A 58 6.47 8.74 6.68
CA MET A 58 6.22 9.16 5.31
C MET A 58 5.27 8.18 4.63
N HIS A 59 4.61 8.64 3.59
CA HIS A 59 3.62 7.86 2.86
C HIS A 59 3.99 7.66 1.39
N ASN A 60 5.16 8.11 0.98
CA ASN A 60 5.67 7.89 -0.37
C ASN A 60 6.20 6.47 -0.48
N LEU A 61 5.46 5.60 -1.15
CA LEU A 61 5.75 4.17 -1.20
C LEU A 61 7.03 3.84 -1.95
N VAL A 62 7.33 4.56 -3.03
CA VAL A 62 8.57 4.34 -3.79
C VAL A 62 9.78 4.67 -2.92
N ARG A 63 9.72 5.78 -2.19
CA ARG A 63 10.81 6.18 -1.32
C ARG A 63 10.99 5.20 -0.17
N LEU A 64 9.89 4.73 0.43
CA LEU A 64 9.95 3.71 1.49
C LEU A 64 10.59 2.42 0.97
N ALA A 65 10.21 2.00 -0.24
CA ALA A 65 10.79 0.81 -0.86
C ALA A 65 12.29 0.96 -1.09
N THR A 66 12.72 2.14 -1.54
CA THR A 66 14.14 2.44 -1.72
C THR A 66 14.89 2.35 -0.40
N LEU A 67 14.35 2.96 0.65
CA LEU A 67 14.95 2.93 1.99
C LEU A 67 15.00 1.51 2.55
N ALA A 68 14.04 0.68 2.19
CA ALA A 68 13.99 -0.72 2.61
C ALA A 68 14.95 -1.61 1.80
N GLY A 69 15.63 -1.07 0.80
CA GLY A 69 16.59 -1.81 -0.02
C GLY A 69 15.93 -2.67 -1.09
N LEU A 70 14.69 -2.40 -1.43
CA LEU A 70 13.98 -3.18 -2.44
C LEU A 70 14.37 -2.73 -3.85
N THR A 71 14.52 -3.71 -4.76
CA THR A 71 14.73 -3.46 -6.18
C THR A 71 13.41 -3.72 -6.90
N LEU A 72 12.74 -2.64 -7.30
CA LEU A 72 11.42 -2.72 -7.91
C LEU A 72 11.51 -2.91 -9.41
N GLN A 73 10.58 -3.71 -9.95
CA GLN A 73 10.34 -3.76 -11.38
C GLN A 73 9.59 -2.50 -11.81
N PRO A 74 9.67 -2.10 -13.10
CA PRO A 74 8.99 -0.88 -13.55
C PRO A 74 7.49 -0.85 -13.25
N GLU A 75 6.78 -1.97 -13.40
CA GLU A 75 5.35 -2.03 -13.12
C GLU A 75 5.06 -1.89 -11.63
N GLN A 76 5.95 -2.39 -10.78
CA GLN A 76 5.81 -2.26 -9.33
C GLN A 76 6.02 -0.81 -8.89
N GLU A 77 7.04 -0.16 -9.44
CA GLU A 77 7.30 1.25 -9.16
C GLU A 77 6.14 2.12 -9.64
N SER A 78 5.60 1.82 -10.80
CA SER A 78 4.44 2.53 -11.36
C SER A 78 3.23 2.42 -10.43
N LEU A 79 2.93 1.23 -9.93
CA LEU A 79 1.82 1.02 -9.00
C LEU A 79 2.03 1.82 -7.71
N LEU A 80 3.23 1.74 -7.14
CA LEU A 80 3.52 2.44 -5.88
C LEU A 80 3.44 3.95 -6.04
N SER A 81 3.93 4.48 -7.17
CA SER A 81 3.84 5.91 -7.46
C SER A 81 2.39 6.36 -7.59
N LYS A 82 1.58 5.57 -8.29
CA LYS A 82 0.16 5.84 -8.48
C LYS A 82 -0.59 5.85 -7.17
N LEU A 83 -0.37 4.84 -6.33
CA LEU A 83 -1.02 4.75 -5.02
C LEU A 83 -0.62 5.89 -4.09
N SER A 84 0.65 6.29 -4.13
CA SER A 84 1.12 7.41 -3.32
C SER A 84 0.44 8.72 -3.71
N LEU A 85 0.28 8.94 -5.01
CA LEU A 85 -0.40 10.13 -5.53
C LEU A 85 -1.89 10.11 -5.15
N GLU A 86 -2.55 8.97 -5.35
CA GLU A 86 -3.97 8.81 -5.01
C GLU A 86 -4.22 9.01 -3.52
N TYR A 87 -3.29 8.56 -2.67
CA TYR A 87 -3.38 8.78 -1.22
C TYR A 87 -3.44 10.28 -0.89
N ILE A 88 -2.58 11.07 -1.54
CA ILE A 88 -2.56 12.52 -1.34
C ILE A 88 -3.87 13.14 -1.82
N GLU A 89 -4.36 12.73 -2.99
CA GLU A 89 -5.60 13.24 -3.56
C GLU A 89 -6.80 12.92 -2.68
N MET A 90 -6.85 11.73 -2.09
CA MET A 90 -7.94 11.34 -1.19
C MET A 90 -7.93 12.11 0.13
N ARG A 91 -6.74 12.45 0.64
CA ARG A 91 -6.62 13.22 1.89
C ARG A 91 -6.85 14.71 1.69
N TYR A 92 -6.54 15.21 0.50
CA TYR A 92 -6.67 16.63 0.18
C TYR A 92 -7.45 16.78 -1.13
N PRO A 93 -8.76 16.47 -1.10
CA PRO A 93 -9.56 16.41 -2.33
C PRO A 93 -9.87 17.82 -2.85
N GLU A 94 -8.90 18.43 -3.51
CA GLU A 94 -9.07 19.73 -4.15
C GLU A 94 -9.87 19.60 -5.44
N GLU A 95 -9.87 18.41 -6.05
CA GLU A 95 -10.60 18.10 -7.26
C GLU A 95 -11.56 16.95 -7.04
N LEU A 96 -12.85 17.27 -6.91
CA LEU A 96 -13.90 16.27 -6.74
C LEU A 96 -13.96 15.27 -7.90
N ALA A 97 -13.58 15.69 -9.11
CA ALA A 97 -13.59 14.83 -10.28
C ALA A 97 -12.65 13.63 -10.10
N THR A 98 -11.44 13.87 -9.57
CA THR A 98 -10.47 12.79 -9.32
C THR A 98 -11.01 11.77 -8.32
N VAL A 99 -11.61 12.25 -7.25
CA VAL A 99 -12.21 11.38 -6.22
C VAL A 99 -13.34 10.55 -6.82
N ALA A 100 -14.19 11.17 -7.65
CA ALA A 100 -15.29 10.48 -8.31
C ALA A 100 -14.79 9.39 -9.26
N ASP A 101 -13.69 9.66 -9.99
CA ASP A 101 -13.10 8.70 -10.92
C ASP A 101 -12.54 7.48 -10.19
N LEU A 102 -11.99 7.68 -9.00
CA LEU A 102 -11.47 6.58 -8.19
C LEU A 102 -12.58 5.75 -7.56
N ASN A 103 -13.76 6.32 -7.36
CA ASN A 103 -14.87 5.62 -6.73
C ASN A 103 -15.65 4.77 -7.73
N ASP A 104 -14.96 3.80 -8.33
CA ASP A 104 -15.46 2.94 -9.39
C ASP A 104 -15.04 1.49 -9.14
N ARG A 105 -15.97 0.54 -9.37
CA ARG A 105 -15.73 -0.88 -9.12
C ARG A 105 -14.53 -1.40 -9.92
N SER A 106 -14.51 -1.13 -11.21
CA SER A 106 -13.43 -1.62 -12.08
C SER A 106 -12.06 -1.12 -11.63
N THR A 107 -11.97 0.15 -11.27
CA THR A 107 -10.75 0.76 -10.76
C THR A 107 -10.31 0.08 -9.46
N ALA A 108 -11.24 -0.12 -8.53
CA ALA A 108 -10.95 -0.76 -7.25
C ALA A 108 -10.50 -2.22 -7.43
N GLU A 109 -11.17 -2.95 -8.33
CA GLU A 109 -10.81 -4.35 -8.60
C GLU A 109 -9.37 -4.46 -9.14
N ILE A 110 -9.01 -3.57 -10.08
CA ILE A 110 -7.66 -3.56 -10.65
C ILE A 110 -6.63 -3.20 -9.58
N HIS A 111 -6.92 -2.18 -8.76
CA HIS A 111 -6.01 -1.78 -7.67
C HIS A 111 -5.79 -2.93 -6.70
N LEU A 112 -6.86 -3.61 -6.30
CA LEU A 112 -6.76 -4.71 -5.35
C LEU A 112 -5.96 -5.87 -5.93
N GLU A 113 -6.24 -6.24 -7.18
CA GLU A 113 -5.53 -7.33 -7.86
C GLU A 113 -4.03 -7.04 -7.92
N GLN A 114 -3.65 -5.85 -8.38
CA GLN A 114 -2.25 -5.45 -8.47
C GLN A 114 -1.60 -5.36 -7.07
N THR A 115 -2.35 -4.89 -6.09
CA THR A 115 -1.87 -4.80 -4.72
C THR A 115 -1.60 -6.17 -4.12
N GLU A 116 -2.51 -7.12 -4.32
CA GLU A 116 -2.32 -8.48 -3.81
C GLU A 116 -1.12 -9.16 -4.46
N GLU A 117 -0.92 -8.93 -5.74
CA GLU A 117 0.23 -9.47 -6.47
C GLU A 117 1.53 -8.90 -5.92
N LEU A 118 1.60 -7.57 -5.75
CA LEU A 118 2.77 -6.92 -5.18
C LEU A 118 2.99 -7.33 -3.72
N TYR A 119 1.92 -7.48 -2.95
CA TYR A 119 2.00 -7.90 -1.56
C TYR A 119 2.66 -9.28 -1.45
N ARG A 120 2.28 -10.23 -2.30
CA ARG A 120 2.90 -11.55 -2.33
C ARG A 120 4.38 -11.47 -2.68
N TRP A 121 4.74 -10.59 -3.61
CA TRP A 121 6.15 -10.38 -3.95
C TRP A 121 6.92 -9.81 -2.75
N LEU A 122 6.32 -8.86 -2.01
CA LEU A 122 6.94 -8.30 -0.81
C LEU A 122 7.16 -9.36 0.26
N GLU A 123 6.23 -10.27 0.43
CA GLU A 123 6.38 -11.38 1.38
C GLU A 123 7.61 -12.24 1.03
N ALA A 124 7.86 -12.44 -0.24
CA ALA A 124 8.99 -13.24 -0.72
C ALA A 124 10.34 -12.52 -0.56
N GLN A 125 10.35 -11.20 -0.37
CA GLN A 125 11.59 -10.43 -0.15
C GLN A 125 12.10 -10.53 1.27
N ARG A 126 11.41 -11.22 2.12
CA ARG A 126 11.77 -11.42 3.51
C ARG A 126 12.95 -12.38 3.61
N LYS A 127 13.97 -12.01 4.37
CA LYS A 127 15.14 -12.85 4.60
C LYS A 127 15.06 -13.56 5.94
#